data_69967e141f56bebc739d729c1d8088ed
#
_entry.id   69967e141f56bebc739d729c1d8088ed
#
_cell.length_a   1.000
_cell.length_b   1.000
_cell.length_c   1.000
_cell.angle_alpha   90.00
_cell.angle_beta   90.00
_cell.angle_gamma   90.00
#
_symmetry.space_group_name_H-M   'P 1'
#
loop_
_entity.id
_entity.type
_entity.pdbx_description
1 polymer ?
#
loop_
_entity_poly.entity_id
_entity_poly.type
_entity_poly.pdbx_seq_one_letter_code
_entity_poly.pdbx_strand_id
1 'polypeptide(L)'
;MTTTIKDLGEIELLNRLKKFMRCGQIDDDVAEINTINKSLLINTDLLVEKVHFSDEISNAKDIGWKCITTNISDLICSGSENIISFTVGLVLPPNTSWQWVENLYEGMWEAMQEFGGEIIGGDCSSGETKMISITAIGEMNPPRLHRGNALPGDYIVSTGLHGLSRLGLALLTSEKLPSEVQISPELINKAINAHRRPYPALKALKALKDCKPRSMSWRAAGTDSSDGLIESIRGICQASNCQAVLSKASILKHPDWPEDDIWDKWILNGGEDYELILSLPKEWAKSLSKKLKSAKIIGFIKEGKPNIFWDNFEQIKIDQSSKFKHF
;
A
#
# COMPACT_ATOMS: atom_id res chain seq x y z
N MET A 1 35.10 3.03 -13.46
CA MET A 1 34.04 3.92 -12.92
C MET A 1 33.39 3.20 -11.76
N THR A 2 33.18 3.87 -10.65
CA THR A 2 32.52 3.28 -9.47
C THR A 2 31.02 3.29 -9.71
N THR A 3 30.34 2.13 -9.65
CA THR A 3 28.90 2.04 -9.80
C THR A 3 28.21 2.77 -8.65
N THR A 4 27.31 3.68 -8.96
CA THR A 4 26.52 4.42 -7.97
C THR A 4 25.17 3.76 -7.74
N ILE A 5 24.47 4.12 -6.65
CA ILE A 5 23.11 3.65 -6.37
C ILE A 5 22.15 4.09 -7.48
N LYS A 6 22.37 5.30 -8.02
CA LYS A 6 21.61 5.80 -9.18
C LYS A 6 21.77 4.92 -10.42
N ASP A 7 22.99 4.38 -10.65
CA ASP A 7 23.26 3.49 -11.80
C ASP A 7 22.58 2.13 -11.63
N LEU A 8 22.40 1.66 -10.40
CA LEU A 8 21.74 0.39 -10.09
C LEU A 8 20.22 0.49 -10.16
N GLY A 9 19.67 1.55 -9.62
CA GLY A 9 18.25 1.65 -9.30
C GLY A 9 17.86 0.73 -8.12
N GLU A 10 16.63 0.91 -7.63
CA GLU A 10 16.13 0.26 -6.40
C GLU A 10 16.13 -1.27 -6.48
N ILE A 11 15.60 -1.84 -7.56
CA ILE A 11 15.44 -3.30 -7.72
C ILE A 11 16.81 -4.01 -7.68
N GLU A 12 17.80 -3.49 -8.41
CA GLU A 12 19.14 -4.10 -8.42
C GLU A 12 19.86 -3.90 -7.09
N LEU A 13 19.66 -2.75 -6.43
CA LEU A 13 20.18 -2.51 -5.08
C LEU A 13 19.64 -3.57 -4.11
N LEU A 14 18.31 -3.77 -4.06
CA LEU A 14 17.67 -4.77 -3.21
C LEU A 14 18.16 -6.18 -3.54
N ASN A 15 18.30 -6.54 -4.83
CA ASN A 15 18.83 -7.83 -5.24
C ASN A 15 20.26 -8.07 -4.71
N ARG A 16 21.11 -7.05 -4.70
CA ARG A 16 22.48 -7.15 -4.14
C ARG A 16 22.47 -7.27 -2.62
N LEU A 17 21.50 -6.69 -1.95
CA LEU A 17 21.35 -6.73 -0.50
C LEU A 17 20.78 -8.07 0.00
N LYS A 18 20.11 -8.87 -0.84
CA LYS A 18 19.56 -10.20 -0.48
C LYS A 18 20.54 -11.10 0.26
N LYS A 19 21.82 -11.08 -0.13
CA LYS A 19 22.88 -11.91 0.49
C LYS A 19 23.15 -11.59 1.97
N PHE A 20 22.74 -10.43 2.45
CA PHE A 20 22.89 -9.98 3.84
C PHE A 20 21.62 -10.15 4.66
N MET A 21 20.55 -10.66 4.07
CA MET A 21 19.23 -10.74 4.69
C MET A 21 18.82 -12.21 4.87
N ARG A 22 17.81 -12.43 5.72
CA ARG A 22 17.16 -13.73 5.83
C ARG A 22 16.55 -14.11 4.50
N CYS A 23 16.67 -15.41 4.14
CA CYS A 23 16.08 -15.93 2.90
C CYS A 23 14.57 -15.64 2.85
N GLY A 24 14.10 -15.10 1.74
CA GLY A 24 12.70 -14.72 1.52
C GLY A 24 12.27 -13.39 2.13
N GLN A 25 13.17 -12.65 2.81
CA GLN A 25 12.80 -11.39 3.49
C GLN A 25 12.36 -10.29 2.52
N ILE A 26 12.92 -10.22 1.32
CA ILE A 26 12.57 -9.21 0.30
C ILE A 26 11.26 -9.57 -0.45
N ASP A 27 10.78 -10.79 -0.30
CA ASP A 27 9.61 -11.26 -1.04
C ASP A 27 8.27 -10.83 -0.38
N ASP A 28 8.33 -10.14 0.78
CA ASP A 28 7.16 -9.65 1.51
C ASP A 28 7.46 -8.35 2.29
N ASP A 29 6.43 -7.60 2.67
CA ASP A 29 6.51 -6.27 3.29
C ASP A 29 6.97 -6.29 4.75
N VAL A 30 6.87 -7.43 5.44
CA VAL A 30 7.18 -7.54 6.87
C VAL A 30 8.07 -8.73 7.21
N ALA A 31 8.82 -8.62 8.33
CA ALA A 31 9.48 -9.73 9.00
C ALA A 31 8.58 -10.31 10.10
N GLU A 32 8.54 -11.64 10.21
CA GLU A 32 7.90 -12.34 11.32
C GLU A 32 8.93 -12.72 12.39
N ILE A 33 8.66 -12.34 13.62
CA ILE A 33 9.44 -12.77 14.79
C ILE A 33 8.54 -13.68 15.64
N ASN A 34 8.93 -14.93 15.76
CA ASN A 34 8.23 -15.89 16.62
C ASN A 34 8.65 -15.68 18.06
N THR A 35 7.69 -15.38 18.93
CA THR A 35 7.85 -15.39 20.38
C THR A 35 7.27 -16.68 20.97
N ILE A 36 7.49 -16.94 22.26
CA ILE A 36 7.03 -18.17 22.91
C ILE A 36 5.50 -18.37 22.79
N ASN A 37 4.72 -17.29 22.70
CA ASN A 37 3.25 -17.37 22.71
C ASN A 37 2.56 -16.68 21.50
N LYS A 38 3.25 -15.81 20.75
CA LYS A 38 2.68 -15.01 19.67
C LYS A 38 3.74 -14.67 18.63
N SER A 39 3.33 -14.54 17.39
CA SER A 39 4.19 -13.98 16.34
C SER A 39 4.04 -12.46 16.28
N LEU A 40 5.14 -11.77 16.09
CA LEU A 40 5.17 -10.33 15.83
C LEU A 40 5.48 -10.08 14.37
N LEU A 41 4.82 -9.07 13.82
CA LEU A 41 5.15 -8.49 12.52
C LEU A 41 5.85 -7.16 12.75
N ILE A 42 6.90 -6.91 12.00
CA ILE A 42 7.70 -5.68 12.10
C ILE A 42 7.97 -5.18 10.68
N ASN A 43 7.72 -3.91 10.46
CA ASN A 43 8.14 -3.21 9.24
C ASN A 43 8.76 -1.86 9.56
N THR A 44 9.42 -1.25 8.59
CA THR A 44 9.98 0.10 8.70
C THR A 44 9.86 0.82 7.37
N ASP A 45 9.24 2.01 7.42
CA ASP A 45 9.18 2.95 6.30
C ASP A 45 9.93 4.24 6.59
N LEU A 46 10.37 4.86 5.51
CA LEU A 46 11.05 6.15 5.50
C LEU A 46 10.25 7.17 4.68
N LEU A 47 9.92 8.30 5.28
CA LEU A 47 9.40 9.45 4.57
C LEU A 47 10.49 10.54 4.49
N VAL A 48 10.83 10.94 3.28
CA VAL A 48 11.86 11.95 3.00
C VAL A 48 11.20 13.15 2.32
N GLU A 49 11.50 14.35 2.82
CA GLU A 49 11.02 15.62 2.23
C GLU A 49 11.45 15.74 0.77
N LYS A 50 10.57 16.25 -0.09
CA LYS A 50 10.71 16.37 -1.55
C LYS A 50 10.74 15.04 -2.31
N VAL A 51 10.62 13.90 -1.61
CA VAL A 51 10.46 12.57 -2.20
C VAL A 51 9.07 12.03 -1.90
N HIS A 52 8.69 11.94 -0.61
CA HIS A 52 7.43 11.36 -0.16
C HIS A 52 6.44 12.40 0.35
N PHE A 53 6.91 13.57 0.73
CA PHE A 53 6.09 14.69 1.18
C PHE A 53 6.76 16.04 0.92
N SER A 54 5.99 17.10 0.96
CA SER A 54 6.46 18.48 0.94
C SER A 54 5.53 19.34 1.79
N ASP A 55 6.09 20.32 2.52
CA ASP A 55 5.29 21.30 3.28
C ASP A 55 4.39 22.17 2.39
N GLU A 56 4.63 22.18 1.07
CA GLU A 56 3.79 22.90 0.11
C GLU A 56 2.44 22.21 -0.13
N ILE A 57 2.41 20.86 -0.05
CA ILE A 57 1.22 20.06 -0.38
C ILE A 57 0.57 19.40 0.83
N SER A 58 1.30 19.26 1.94
CA SER A 58 0.81 18.63 3.17
C SER A 58 1.31 19.37 4.39
N ASN A 59 0.45 19.63 5.35
CA ASN A 59 0.87 20.17 6.65
C ASN A 59 1.48 19.07 7.52
N ALA A 60 2.22 19.45 8.56
CA ALA A 60 2.93 18.52 9.43
C ALA A 60 2.01 17.49 10.10
N LYS A 61 0.76 17.86 10.39
CA LYS A 61 -0.24 16.96 11.01
C LYS A 61 -0.68 15.85 10.05
N ASP A 62 -0.90 16.18 8.77
CA ASP A 62 -1.21 15.19 7.74
C ASP A 62 0.00 14.29 7.45
N ILE A 63 1.23 14.84 7.48
CA ILE A 63 2.48 14.06 7.37
C ILE A 63 2.58 13.07 8.54
N GLY A 64 2.29 13.51 9.77
CA GLY A 64 2.27 12.64 10.96
C GLY A 64 1.26 11.51 10.87
N TRP A 65 0.05 11.80 10.40
CA TRP A 65 -0.94 10.76 10.09
C TRP A 65 -0.41 9.77 9.06
N LYS A 66 0.07 10.28 7.92
CA LYS A 66 0.55 9.45 6.80
C LYS A 66 1.68 8.52 7.22
N CYS A 67 2.70 9.00 7.94
CA CYS A 67 3.85 8.18 8.31
C CYS A 67 3.48 7.02 9.26
N ILE A 68 2.46 7.14 10.08
CA ILE A 68 1.94 6.03 10.92
C ILE A 68 1.08 5.09 10.08
N THR A 69 0.17 5.63 9.25
CA THR A 69 -0.80 4.81 8.52
C THR A 69 -0.18 4.01 7.37
N THR A 70 0.89 4.47 6.74
CA THR A 70 1.65 3.67 5.75
C THR A 70 2.19 2.40 6.38
N ASN A 71 2.86 2.50 7.51
CA ASN A 71 3.37 1.36 8.26
C ASN A 71 2.25 0.42 8.77
N ILE A 72 1.12 0.98 9.20
CA ILE A 72 -0.06 0.19 9.58
C ILE A 72 -0.60 -0.59 8.39
N SER A 73 -0.55 -0.03 7.17
CA SER A 73 -1.00 -0.72 5.97
C SER A 73 -0.22 -2.01 5.74
N ASP A 74 1.10 -2.00 5.89
CA ASP A 74 1.96 -3.18 5.76
C ASP A 74 1.62 -4.25 6.79
N LEU A 75 1.37 -3.85 8.03
CA LEU A 75 0.97 -4.77 9.09
C LEU A 75 -0.41 -5.39 8.78
N ILE A 76 -1.37 -4.59 8.32
CA ILE A 76 -2.72 -5.05 7.95
C ILE A 76 -2.67 -5.98 6.76
N CYS A 77 -1.92 -5.64 5.70
CA CYS A 77 -1.83 -6.48 4.51
C CYS A 77 -1.10 -7.80 4.76
N SER A 78 -0.41 -7.91 5.89
CA SER A 78 0.20 -9.14 6.39
C SER A 78 -0.64 -9.91 7.41
N GLY A 79 -1.81 -9.36 7.78
CA GLY A 79 -2.81 -10.03 8.64
C GLY A 79 -2.87 -9.56 10.08
N SER A 80 -2.10 -8.54 10.48
CA SER A 80 -2.18 -7.94 11.82
C SER A 80 -3.44 -7.07 11.96
N GLU A 81 -4.20 -7.31 13.00
CA GLU A 81 -5.34 -6.46 13.41
C GLU A 81 -5.02 -5.66 14.68
N ASN A 82 -3.96 -6.02 15.36
CA ASN A 82 -3.57 -5.42 16.63
C ASN A 82 -2.19 -4.77 16.47
N ILE A 83 -2.20 -3.45 16.35
CA ILE A 83 -0.98 -2.65 16.32
C ILE A 83 -0.52 -2.45 17.74
N ILE A 84 0.74 -2.79 18.03
CA ILE A 84 1.29 -2.75 19.39
C ILE A 84 2.01 -1.42 19.62
N SER A 85 2.99 -1.11 18.79
CA SER A 85 3.86 0.03 19.06
C SER A 85 4.62 0.52 17.83
N PHE A 86 5.19 1.73 18.01
CA PHE A 86 6.03 2.39 17.02
C PHE A 86 7.31 2.90 17.64
N THR A 87 8.40 2.91 16.86
CA THR A 87 9.56 3.77 17.14
C THR A 87 9.68 4.82 16.05
N VAL A 88 10.12 6.02 16.42
CA VAL A 88 10.19 7.18 15.54
C VAL A 88 11.62 7.67 15.45
N GLY A 89 12.27 7.48 14.31
CA GLY A 89 13.53 8.15 13.96
C GLY A 89 13.26 9.46 13.24
N LEU A 90 13.83 10.56 13.72
CA LEU A 90 13.58 11.88 13.20
C LEU A 90 14.87 12.59 12.84
N VAL A 91 15.03 12.96 11.56
CA VAL A 91 16.11 13.83 11.11
C VAL A 91 15.52 15.16 10.68
N LEU A 92 15.99 16.27 11.26
CA LEU A 92 15.43 17.59 11.01
C LEU A 92 16.52 18.64 10.77
N PRO A 93 16.29 19.60 9.83
CA PRO A 93 17.09 20.81 9.78
C PRO A 93 17.01 21.59 11.10
N PRO A 94 18.13 22.17 11.59
CA PRO A 94 18.16 22.90 12.87
C PRO A 94 17.17 24.07 12.97
N ASN A 95 16.76 24.63 11.85
CA ASN A 95 15.81 25.74 11.77
C ASN A 95 14.33 25.27 11.68
N THR A 96 14.06 23.97 11.79
CA THR A 96 12.68 23.46 11.84
C THR A 96 11.98 23.97 13.09
N SER A 97 10.78 24.55 12.95
CA SER A 97 10.03 25.09 14.09
C SER A 97 9.52 23.98 15.01
N TRP A 98 9.46 24.25 16.31
CA TRP A 98 8.80 23.37 17.28
C TRP A 98 7.35 23.07 16.91
N GLN A 99 6.62 24.07 16.44
CA GLN A 99 5.23 23.90 16.03
C GLN A 99 5.07 22.85 14.90
N TRP A 100 6.04 22.76 13.98
CA TRP A 100 6.04 21.74 12.95
C TRP A 100 6.16 20.33 13.57
N VAL A 101 7.09 20.16 14.52
CA VAL A 101 7.32 18.89 15.23
C VAL A 101 6.08 18.51 16.06
N GLU A 102 5.53 19.47 16.81
CA GLU A 102 4.33 19.25 17.62
C GLU A 102 3.15 18.81 16.76
N ASN A 103 2.87 19.50 15.67
CA ASN A 103 1.83 19.11 14.71
C ASN A 103 2.08 17.72 14.08
N LEU A 104 3.33 17.38 13.78
CA LEU A 104 3.69 16.04 13.29
C LEU A 104 3.27 14.96 14.30
N TYR A 105 3.65 15.12 15.56
CA TYR A 105 3.29 14.17 16.62
C TYR A 105 1.79 14.16 16.94
N GLU A 106 1.09 15.29 16.82
CA GLU A 106 -0.37 15.31 16.90
C GLU A 106 -1.03 14.46 15.80
N GLY A 107 -0.53 14.53 14.56
CA GLY A 107 -1.00 13.70 13.46
C GLY A 107 -0.73 12.22 13.70
N MET A 108 0.46 11.87 14.20
CA MET A 108 0.78 10.51 14.62
C MET A 108 -0.18 10.03 15.72
N TRP A 109 -0.43 10.86 16.72
CA TRP A 109 -1.34 10.54 17.81
C TRP A 109 -2.77 10.29 17.32
N GLU A 110 -3.29 11.11 16.41
CA GLU A 110 -4.62 10.89 15.81
C GLU A 110 -4.70 9.53 15.09
N ALA A 111 -3.68 9.16 14.33
CA ALA A 111 -3.63 7.85 13.67
C ALA A 111 -3.62 6.69 14.70
N MET A 112 -2.85 6.83 15.79
CA MET A 112 -2.83 5.84 16.86
C MET A 112 -4.16 5.75 17.62
N GLN A 113 -4.90 6.85 17.78
CA GLN A 113 -6.25 6.80 18.37
C GLN A 113 -7.23 6.01 17.50
N GLU A 114 -7.08 6.06 16.18
CA GLU A 114 -7.95 5.35 15.24
C GLU A 114 -7.58 3.87 15.11
N PHE A 115 -6.29 3.55 15.02
CA PHE A 115 -5.81 2.21 14.67
C PHE A 115 -5.18 1.45 15.83
N GLY A 116 -4.86 2.11 16.91
CA GLY A 116 -4.14 1.54 18.05
C GLY A 116 -2.63 1.75 17.97
N GLY A 117 -1.94 1.21 18.95
CA GLY A 117 -0.50 1.33 19.13
C GLY A 117 -0.09 2.56 19.94
N GLU A 118 1.19 2.61 20.32
CA GLU A 118 1.80 3.70 21.08
C GLU A 118 3.26 3.91 20.64
N ILE A 119 3.77 5.13 20.74
CA ILE A 119 5.19 5.40 20.49
C ILE A 119 5.97 4.97 21.75
N ILE A 120 6.88 4.00 21.59
CA ILE A 120 7.66 3.42 22.71
C ILE A 120 9.13 3.88 22.71
N GLY A 121 9.55 4.64 21.71
CA GLY A 121 10.92 5.13 21.59
C GLY A 121 11.19 5.76 20.25
N GLY A 122 12.45 6.06 20.04
CA GLY A 122 12.95 6.68 18.80
C GLY A 122 14.27 7.36 19.01
N ASP A 123 14.70 8.11 18.01
CA ASP A 123 15.91 8.91 18.02
C ASP A 123 15.71 10.20 17.23
N CYS A 124 16.45 11.26 17.59
CA CYS A 124 16.40 12.53 16.90
C CYS A 124 17.80 12.97 16.51
N SER A 125 17.98 13.35 15.27
CA SER A 125 19.25 13.84 14.75
C SER A 125 19.08 15.08 13.89
N SER A 126 20.16 15.79 13.67
CA SER A 126 20.21 16.95 12.78
C SER A 126 20.61 16.51 11.36
N GLY A 127 20.00 17.12 10.34
CA GLY A 127 20.33 16.92 8.93
C GLY A 127 19.83 18.05 8.05
N GLU A 128 20.16 18.01 6.77
CA GLU A 128 19.78 19.06 5.81
C GLU A 128 18.33 18.93 5.31
N THR A 129 17.78 17.72 5.35
CA THR A 129 16.44 17.37 4.83
C THR A 129 15.65 16.69 5.91
N LYS A 130 14.35 17.01 6.03
CA LYS A 130 13.46 16.31 6.95
C LYS A 130 13.31 14.85 6.52
N MET A 131 13.54 13.93 7.45
CA MET A 131 13.33 12.51 7.25
C MET A 131 12.66 11.92 8.49
N ILE A 132 11.66 11.09 8.26
CA ILE A 132 10.90 10.42 9.31
C ILE A 132 11.01 8.92 9.04
N SER A 133 11.55 8.18 10.01
CA SER A 133 11.62 6.72 9.99
C SER A 133 10.66 6.17 11.03
N ILE A 134 9.70 5.36 10.61
CA ILE A 134 8.79 4.68 11.54
C ILE A 134 9.07 3.19 11.47
N THR A 135 9.34 2.58 12.63
CA THR A 135 9.26 1.13 12.76
C THR A 135 7.98 0.79 13.51
N ALA A 136 7.13 -0.01 12.90
CA ALA A 136 5.87 -0.45 13.47
C ALA A 136 5.93 -1.93 13.88
N ILE A 137 5.30 -2.26 15.00
CA ILE A 137 5.19 -3.61 15.54
C ILE A 137 3.72 -3.95 15.69
N GLY A 138 3.31 -5.04 15.05
CA GLY A 138 1.96 -5.61 15.15
C GLY A 138 1.97 -7.02 15.69
N GLU A 139 0.88 -7.40 16.31
CA GLU A 139 0.65 -8.78 16.73
C GLU A 139 -0.04 -9.55 15.61
N MET A 140 0.53 -10.66 15.22
CA MET A 140 -0.10 -11.57 14.28
C MET A 140 -0.93 -12.62 15.03
N ASN A 141 -2.22 -12.59 14.78
CA ASN A 141 -3.09 -13.71 15.10
C ASN A 141 -3.14 -14.63 13.86
N PRO A 142 -2.51 -15.81 13.90
CA PRO A 142 -2.53 -16.72 12.76
C PRO A 142 -3.96 -16.94 12.24
N PRO A 143 -4.13 -17.09 10.96
CA PRO A 143 -3.10 -17.28 9.95
C PRO A 143 -2.68 -15.97 9.26
N ARG A 144 -1.42 -15.91 8.82
CA ARG A 144 -0.83 -14.78 8.10
C ARG A 144 -1.44 -14.62 6.70
N LEU A 145 -1.63 -13.37 6.27
CA LEU A 145 -1.86 -13.02 4.87
C LEU A 145 -0.50 -12.89 4.18
N HIS A 146 -0.30 -13.54 3.03
CA HIS A 146 0.99 -13.58 2.35
C HIS A 146 0.83 -13.59 0.83
N ARG A 147 1.66 -12.84 0.11
CA ARG A 147 1.61 -12.72 -1.37
C ARG A 147 1.72 -14.08 -2.07
N GLY A 148 2.52 -15.00 -1.54
CA GLY A 148 2.82 -16.31 -2.12
C GLY A 148 1.74 -17.39 -1.96
N ASN A 149 0.54 -17.05 -1.47
CA ASN A 149 -0.53 -18.02 -1.22
C ASN A 149 -1.57 -18.13 -2.36
N ALA A 150 -1.41 -17.40 -3.46
CA ALA A 150 -2.36 -17.45 -4.57
C ALA A 150 -2.26 -18.75 -5.35
N LEU A 151 -3.40 -19.31 -5.75
CA LEU A 151 -3.47 -20.53 -6.56
C LEU A 151 -4.33 -20.32 -7.81
N PRO A 152 -4.07 -21.03 -8.90
CA PRO A 152 -4.93 -21.05 -10.08
C PRO A 152 -6.39 -21.36 -9.69
N GLY A 153 -7.33 -20.61 -10.26
CA GLY A 153 -8.75 -20.68 -9.95
C GLY A 153 -9.21 -19.72 -8.84
N ASP A 154 -8.31 -19.05 -8.14
CA ASP A 154 -8.66 -17.98 -7.21
C ASP A 154 -9.22 -16.77 -7.93
N TYR A 155 -10.07 -16.03 -7.25
CA TYR A 155 -10.56 -14.73 -7.69
C TYR A 155 -9.70 -13.61 -7.07
N ILE A 156 -9.42 -12.59 -7.89
CA ILE A 156 -8.73 -11.38 -7.45
C ILE A 156 -9.80 -10.39 -6.97
N VAL A 157 -9.63 -9.91 -5.73
CA VAL A 157 -10.55 -8.95 -5.11
C VAL A 157 -9.77 -7.69 -4.77
N SER A 158 -10.29 -6.52 -5.19
CA SER A 158 -9.89 -5.22 -4.68
C SER A 158 -10.88 -4.78 -3.61
N THR A 159 -10.41 -4.23 -2.49
CA THR A 159 -11.27 -3.86 -1.35
C THR A 159 -11.84 -2.45 -1.45
N GLY A 160 -11.32 -1.63 -2.37
CA GLY A 160 -11.79 -0.27 -2.57
C GLY A 160 -11.35 0.36 -3.88
N LEU A 161 -11.44 1.69 -3.93
CA LEU A 161 -11.13 2.50 -5.11
C LEU A 161 -9.62 2.74 -5.22
N HIS A 162 -9.14 2.85 -6.46
CA HIS A 162 -7.75 3.21 -6.76
C HIS A 162 -7.67 4.48 -7.58
N GLY A 163 -6.49 5.13 -7.56
CA GLY A 163 -6.19 6.35 -8.28
C GLY A 163 -6.57 7.63 -7.56
N LEU A 164 -7.26 7.55 -6.41
CA LEU A 164 -7.65 8.73 -5.64
C LEU A 164 -6.44 9.49 -5.11
N SER A 165 -5.45 8.79 -4.52
CA SER A 165 -4.23 9.44 -4.04
C SER A 165 -3.46 10.08 -5.16
N ARG A 166 -3.35 9.42 -6.34
CA ARG A 166 -2.69 9.97 -7.53
C ARG A 166 -3.36 11.24 -8.04
N LEU A 167 -4.70 11.28 -8.07
CA LEU A 167 -5.45 12.48 -8.42
C LEU A 167 -5.22 13.59 -7.39
N GLY A 168 -5.25 13.24 -6.10
CA GLY A 168 -4.99 14.17 -5.00
C GLY A 168 -3.62 14.83 -5.11
N LEU A 169 -2.58 14.05 -5.41
CA LEU A 169 -1.24 14.57 -5.66
C LEU A 169 -1.21 15.55 -6.84
N ALA A 170 -1.81 15.18 -7.97
CA ALA A 170 -1.84 16.04 -9.15
C ALA A 170 -2.53 17.39 -8.88
N LEU A 171 -3.63 17.36 -8.15
CA LEU A 171 -4.36 18.58 -7.74
C LEU A 171 -3.52 19.46 -6.80
N LEU A 172 -2.84 18.85 -5.82
CA LEU A 172 -2.02 19.56 -4.85
C LEU A 172 -0.74 20.15 -5.45
N THR A 173 -0.17 19.49 -6.45
CA THR A 173 1.03 19.96 -7.15
C THR A 173 0.71 20.83 -8.37
N SER A 174 -0.57 21.10 -8.63
CA SER A 174 -1.01 21.80 -9.85
C SER A 174 -0.49 21.16 -11.15
N GLU A 175 -0.36 19.83 -11.14
CA GLU A 175 0.03 19.07 -12.32
C GLU A 175 -1.05 19.17 -13.39
N LYS A 176 -0.64 19.24 -14.66
CA LYS A 176 -1.60 19.22 -15.77
C LYS A 176 -2.37 17.91 -15.78
N LEU A 177 -3.69 18.00 -15.65
CA LEU A 177 -4.57 16.84 -15.72
C LEU A 177 -4.55 16.19 -17.11
N PRO A 178 -4.85 14.89 -17.22
CA PRO A 178 -4.82 14.15 -18.47
C PRO A 178 -5.70 14.74 -19.59
N SER A 179 -6.82 15.37 -19.22
CA SER A 179 -7.73 16.06 -20.14
C SER A 179 -8.39 17.24 -19.44
N GLU A 180 -8.93 18.19 -20.23
CA GLU A 180 -9.73 19.32 -19.72
C GLU A 180 -11.15 18.84 -19.36
N VAL A 181 -11.26 18.18 -18.21
CA VAL A 181 -12.54 17.69 -17.67
C VAL A 181 -12.84 18.42 -16.37
N GLN A 182 -14.09 18.80 -16.20
CA GLN A 182 -14.55 19.35 -14.93
C GLN A 182 -14.67 18.23 -13.89
N ILE A 183 -13.87 18.30 -12.83
CA ILE A 183 -13.89 17.35 -11.73
C ILE A 183 -14.87 17.86 -10.68
N SER A 184 -15.72 16.99 -10.15
CA SER A 184 -16.67 17.36 -9.09
C SER A 184 -15.96 17.76 -7.79
N PRO A 185 -16.50 18.71 -7.02
CA PRO A 185 -15.95 19.07 -5.72
C PRO A 185 -15.86 17.88 -4.76
N GLU A 186 -16.78 16.91 -4.86
CA GLU A 186 -16.74 15.69 -4.06
C GLU A 186 -15.51 14.84 -4.39
N LEU A 187 -15.24 14.61 -5.67
CA LEU A 187 -14.07 13.85 -6.10
C LEU A 187 -12.77 14.57 -5.75
N ILE A 188 -12.71 15.91 -5.90
CA ILE A 188 -11.54 16.73 -5.50
C ILE A 188 -11.25 16.53 -4.01
N ASN A 189 -12.25 16.70 -3.13
CA ASN A 189 -12.07 16.57 -1.69
C ASN A 189 -11.65 15.15 -1.30
N LYS A 190 -12.26 14.12 -1.88
CA LYS A 190 -11.90 12.73 -1.66
C LYS A 190 -10.46 12.43 -2.08
N ALA A 191 -10.06 12.90 -3.25
CA ALA A 191 -8.72 12.69 -3.80
C ALA A 191 -7.64 13.34 -2.91
N ILE A 192 -7.81 14.61 -2.55
CA ILE A 192 -6.89 15.33 -1.67
C ILE A 192 -6.77 14.63 -0.31
N ASN A 193 -7.91 14.23 0.28
CA ASN A 193 -7.89 13.53 1.57
C ASN A 193 -7.22 12.15 1.45
N ALA A 194 -7.47 11.40 0.38
CA ALA A 194 -6.83 10.11 0.15
C ALA A 194 -5.30 10.23 0.09
N HIS A 195 -4.78 11.29 -0.55
CA HIS A 195 -3.34 11.53 -0.62
C HIS A 195 -2.74 11.98 0.70
N ARG A 196 -3.38 12.96 1.39
CA ARG A 196 -2.84 13.54 2.63
C ARG A 196 -3.01 12.64 3.83
N ARG A 197 -4.14 11.97 3.92
CA ARG A 197 -4.54 11.16 5.08
C ARG A 197 -5.05 9.78 4.63
N PRO A 198 -4.16 8.91 4.10
CA PRO A 198 -4.55 7.57 3.69
C PRO A 198 -5.16 6.80 4.86
N TYR A 199 -6.09 5.89 4.55
CA TYR A 199 -6.80 5.10 5.54
C TYR A 199 -6.61 3.60 5.26
N PRO A 200 -5.73 2.92 6.01
CA PRO A 200 -5.43 1.50 5.82
C PRO A 200 -6.66 0.61 5.91
N ALA A 201 -6.70 -0.47 5.15
CA ALA A 201 -7.86 -1.32 4.94
C ALA A 201 -8.18 -2.29 6.11
N LEU A 202 -8.11 -1.84 7.38
CA LEU A 202 -8.38 -2.64 8.57
C LEU A 202 -9.77 -3.28 8.56
N LYS A 203 -10.80 -2.53 8.11
CA LYS A 203 -12.16 -3.04 7.98
C LYS A 203 -12.25 -4.18 6.98
N ALA A 204 -11.46 -4.11 5.90
CA ALA A 204 -11.40 -5.16 4.89
C ALA A 204 -10.74 -6.43 5.43
N LEU A 205 -9.64 -6.31 6.19
CA LEU A 205 -9.00 -7.44 6.86
C LEU A 205 -9.97 -8.14 7.84
N LYS A 206 -10.67 -7.39 8.68
CA LYS A 206 -11.70 -7.94 9.58
C LYS A 206 -12.81 -8.65 8.81
N ALA A 207 -13.34 -8.01 7.76
CA ALA A 207 -14.36 -8.62 6.91
C ALA A 207 -13.86 -9.90 6.21
N LEU A 208 -12.61 -9.93 5.75
CA LEU A 208 -11.96 -11.10 5.16
C LEU A 208 -11.96 -12.29 6.13
N LYS A 209 -11.54 -12.08 7.38
CA LYS A 209 -11.50 -13.11 8.41
C LYS A 209 -12.90 -13.62 8.77
N ASP A 210 -13.84 -12.71 8.97
CA ASP A 210 -15.22 -13.03 9.36
C ASP A 210 -15.99 -13.82 8.30
N CYS A 211 -15.74 -13.55 7.00
CA CYS A 211 -16.47 -14.19 5.91
C CYS A 211 -15.78 -15.43 5.35
N LYS A 212 -14.68 -15.90 5.99
CA LYS A 212 -14.04 -17.15 5.59
C LYS A 212 -14.99 -18.33 5.75
N PRO A 213 -15.21 -19.15 4.71
CA PRO A 213 -16.03 -20.36 4.84
C PRO A 213 -15.49 -21.28 5.94
N ARG A 214 -16.39 -21.77 6.82
CA ARG A 214 -15.98 -22.61 7.96
C ARG A 214 -15.27 -23.91 7.56
N SER A 215 -15.69 -24.50 6.44
CA SER A 215 -15.13 -25.75 5.88
C SER A 215 -13.77 -25.57 5.20
N MET A 216 -13.31 -24.33 5.04
CA MET A 216 -12.11 -24.02 4.28
C MET A 216 -10.94 -23.70 5.22
N SER A 217 -9.76 -24.29 4.96
CA SER A 217 -8.53 -23.86 5.60
C SER A 217 -8.17 -22.44 5.14
N TRP A 218 -7.38 -21.72 5.92
CA TRP A 218 -6.88 -20.41 5.51
C TRP A 218 -5.95 -20.56 4.30
N ARG A 219 -6.24 -19.81 3.24
CA ARG A 219 -5.48 -19.83 2.00
C ARG A 219 -5.62 -18.50 1.23
N ALA A 220 -5.67 -17.40 1.95
CA ALA A 220 -5.70 -16.09 1.31
C ALA A 220 -4.29 -15.64 0.94
N ALA A 221 -4.11 -15.16 -0.29
CA ALA A 221 -2.99 -14.30 -0.63
C ALA A 221 -3.42 -12.84 -0.60
N GLY A 222 -2.50 -11.95 -0.27
CA GLY A 222 -2.80 -10.53 -0.25
C GLY A 222 -1.57 -9.66 -0.08
N THR A 223 -1.76 -8.41 -0.44
CA THR A 223 -0.86 -7.27 -0.26
C THR A 223 -1.69 -6.00 -0.22
N ASP A 224 -1.10 -4.87 0.14
CA ASP A 224 -1.73 -3.57 -0.03
C ASP A 224 -1.44 -2.98 -1.42
N SER A 225 -2.02 -1.80 -1.71
CA SER A 225 -1.82 -1.11 -2.99
C SER A 225 -1.00 0.18 -2.84
N SER A 226 0.04 0.14 -2.01
CA SER A 226 1.01 1.23 -1.83
C SER A 226 1.67 1.65 -3.14
N ASP A 227 2.12 0.69 -3.94
CA ASP A 227 2.74 0.90 -5.26
C ASP A 227 1.75 0.96 -6.45
N GLY A 228 0.44 0.85 -6.18
CA GLY A 228 -0.62 0.82 -7.17
C GLY A 228 -1.16 -0.57 -7.49
N LEU A 229 -2.36 -0.59 -8.07
CA LEU A 229 -3.14 -1.81 -8.30
C LEU A 229 -2.39 -2.87 -9.10
N ILE A 230 -1.79 -2.49 -10.22
CA ILE A 230 -1.10 -3.45 -11.12
C ILE A 230 0.18 -3.99 -10.48
N GLU A 231 0.94 -3.17 -9.77
CA GLU A 231 2.16 -3.62 -9.08
C GLU A 231 1.82 -4.60 -7.96
N SER A 232 0.77 -4.35 -7.19
CA SER A 232 0.30 -5.27 -6.15
C SER A 232 -0.10 -6.63 -6.71
N ILE A 233 -0.85 -6.66 -7.81
CA ILE A 233 -1.22 -7.91 -8.49
C ILE A 233 0.02 -8.60 -9.05
N ARG A 234 0.99 -7.85 -9.61
CA ARG A 234 2.25 -8.39 -10.10
C ARG A 234 3.06 -9.04 -8.98
N GLY A 235 3.14 -8.39 -7.82
CA GLY A 235 3.79 -8.94 -6.63
C GLY A 235 3.19 -10.28 -6.21
N ILE A 236 1.86 -10.39 -6.19
CA ILE A 236 1.16 -11.67 -5.91
C ILE A 236 1.50 -12.71 -6.99
N CYS A 237 1.46 -12.35 -8.28
CA CYS A 237 1.79 -13.26 -9.37
C CYS A 237 3.22 -13.78 -9.29
N GLN A 238 4.18 -12.92 -8.98
CA GLN A 238 5.59 -13.26 -8.84
C GLN A 238 5.83 -14.19 -7.64
N ALA A 239 5.31 -13.82 -6.47
CA ALA A 239 5.48 -14.61 -5.24
C ALA A 239 4.78 -15.98 -5.31
N SER A 240 3.68 -16.09 -6.07
CA SER A 240 2.90 -17.32 -6.22
C SER A 240 3.20 -18.10 -7.53
N ASN A 241 4.11 -17.61 -8.38
CA ASN A 241 4.44 -18.19 -9.69
C ASN A 241 3.19 -18.48 -10.55
N CYS A 242 2.34 -17.48 -10.73
CA CYS A 242 1.08 -17.57 -11.45
C CYS A 242 0.84 -16.35 -12.34
N GLN A 243 -0.23 -16.35 -13.12
CA GLN A 243 -0.64 -15.18 -13.90
C GLN A 243 -2.05 -14.70 -13.49
N ALA A 244 -2.31 -13.40 -13.66
CA ALA A 244 -3.59 -12.79 -13.41
C ALA A 244 -4.30 -12.46 -14.73
N VAL A 245 -5.64 -12.61 -14.73
CA VAL A 245 -6.51 -12.13 -15.79
C VAL A 245 -7.52 -11.16 -15.17
N LEU A 246 -7.52 -9.91 -15.62
CA LEU A 246 -8.36 -8.83 -15.09
C LEU A 246 -9.49 -8.49 -16.05
N SER A 247 -10.64 -8.14 -15.52
CA SER A 247 -11.76 -7.60 -16.30
C SER A 247 -11.79 -6.09 -16.21
N LYS A 248 -11.58 -5.40 -17.34
CA LYS A 248 -11.58 -3.92 -17.41
C LYS A 248 -12.88 -3.34 -16.87
N ALA A 249 -14.02 -3.95 -17.21
CA ALA A 249 -15.35 -3.54 -16.74
C ALA A 249 -15.58 -3.75 -15.23
N SER A 250 -14.71 -4.52 -14.58
CA SER A 250 -14.81 -4.82 -13.14
C SER A 250 -13.90 -3.95 -12.28
N ILE A 251 -13.02 -3.16 -12.86
CA ILE A 251 -12.18 -2.21 -12.11
C ILE A 251 -13.07 -1.14 -11.48
N LEU A 252 -12.89 -0.95 -10.17
CA LEU A 252 -13.67 0.04 -9.41
C LEU A 252 -13.23 1.47 -9.76
N LYS A 253 -14.20 2.32 -10.08
CA LYS A 253 -14.02 3.74 -10.30
C LYS A 253 -14.94 4.55 -9.40
N HIS A 254 -14.51 5.75 -9.02
CA HIS A 254 -15.41 6.70 -8.38
C HIS A 254 -16.53 7.07 -9.38
N PRO A 255 -17.79 7.27 -8.96
CA PRO A 255 -18.87 7.63 -9.88
C PRO A 255 -18.57 8.84 -10.77
N ASP A 256 -17.86 9.84 -10.25
CA ASP A 256 -17.46 11.05 -10.97
C ASP A 256 -16.08 10.93 -11.64
N TRP A 257 -15.50 9.72 -11.70
CA TRP A 257 -14.20 9.53 -12.36
C TRP A 257 -14.34 9.73 -13.87
N PRO A 258 -13.49 10.52 -14.50
CA PRO A 258 -13.58 10.77 -15.93
C PRO A 258 -13.48 9.49 -16.78
N GLU A 259 -14.35 9.36 -17.77
CA GLU A 259 -14.37 8.21 -18.67
C GLU A 259 -13.37 8.39 -19.82
N ASP A 260 -12.11 8.07 -19.58
CA ASP A 260 -11.04 8.12 -20.58
C ASP A 260 -9.94 7.11 -20.18
N ASP A 261 -9.38 6.41 -21.15
CA ASP A 261 -8.28 5.44 -20.95
C ASP A 261 -7.02 6.07 -20.33
N ILE A 262 -6.81 7.37 -20.51
CA ILE A 262 -5.69 8.08 -19.89
C ILE A 262 -5.89 8.20 -18.38
N TRP A 263 -7.13 8.49 -17.94
CA TRP A 263 -7.50 8.53 -16.54
C TRP A 263 -7.45 7.14 -15.88
N ASP A 264 -7.80 6.09 -16.65
CA ASP A 264 -7.72 4.70 -16.19
C ASP A 264 -6.28 4.30 -15.83
N LYS A 265 -5.26 4.90 -16.45
CA LYS A 265 -3.86 4.68 -16.08
C LYS A 265 -3.57 5.10 -14.65
N TRP A 266 -4.22 6.13 -14.13
CA TRP A 266 -4.06 6.55 -12.74
C TRP A 266 -4.68 5.57 -11.76
N ILE A 267 -5.79 4.93 -12.13
CA ILE A 267 -6.38 3.84 -11.33
C ILE A 267 -5.46 2.62 -11.31
N LEU A 268 -4.85 2.29 -12.44
CA LEU A 268 -4.05 1.07 -12.58
C LEU A 268 -2.65 1.22 -11.95
N ASN A 269 -2.02 2.40 -12.10
CA ASN A 269 -0.63 2.61 -11.75
C ASN A 269 -0.40 3.66 -10.65
N GLY A 270 -1.44 4.38 -10.23
CA GLY A 270 -1.36 5.30 -9.10
C GLY A 270 -1.15 4.53 -7.81
N GLY A 271 -0.17 4.96 -7.02
CA GLY A 271 0.11 4.37 -5.70
C GLY A 271 -0.60 5.10 -4.56
N GLU A 272 -0.29 4.66 -3.35
CA GLU A 272 -0.72 5.25 -2.08
C GLU A 272 -2.25 5.22 -1.83
N ASP A 273 -2.96 4.24 -2.40
CA ASP A 273 -4.39 4.04 -2.11
C ASP A 273 -4.62 3.10 -0.90
N TYR A 274 -3.62 2.30 -0.53
CA TYR A 274 -3.56 1.44 0.67
C TYR A 274 -4.78 0.52 0.85
N GLU A 275 -5.38 0.10 -0.24
CA GLU A 275 -6.43 -0.92 -0.28
C GLU A 275 -5.81 -2.32 -0.29
N LEU A 276 -6.54 -3.34 0.19
CA LEU A 276 -6.08 -4.73 0.05
C LEU A 276 -6.39 -5.26 -1.34
N ILE A 277 -5.39 -5.89 -1.94
CA ILE A 277 -5.51 -6.71 -3.12
C ILE A 277 -5.35 -8.17 -2.70
N LEU A 278 -6.40 -8.96 -2.92
CA LEU A 278 -6.51 -10.31 -2.40
C LEU A 278 -6.67 -11.33 -3.52
N SER A 279 -6.06 -12.51 -3.35
CA SER A 279 -6.37 -13.70 -4.14
C SER A 279 -7.03 -14.73 -3.23
N LEU A 280 -8.27 -15.10 -3.56
CA LEU A 280 -9.14 -15.89 -2.71
C LEU A 280 -9.85 -16.99 -3.48
N PRO A 281 -10.11 -18.16 -2.85
CA PRO A 281 -11.07 -19.14 -3.37
C PRO A 281 -12.40 -18.49 -3.72
N LYS A 282 -13.03 -18.94 -4.80
CA LYS A 282 -14.25 -18.36 -5.39
C LYS A 282 -15.36 -18.08 -4.37
N GLU A 283 -15.62 -19.03 -3.47
CA GLU A 283 -16.69 -18.88 -2.47
C GLU A 283 -16.36 -17.79 -1.45
N TRP A 284 -15.11 -17.73 -1.01
CA TRP A 284 -14.66 -16.73 -0.07
C TRP A 284 -14.65 -15.32 -0.70
N ALA A 285 -14.17 -15.19 -1.93
CA ALA A 285 -14.21 -13.93 -2.68
C ALA A 285 -15.64 -13.38 -2.82
N LYS A 286 -16.61 -14.25 -3.18
CA LYS A 286 -18.03 -13.88 -3.25
C LYS A 286 -18.61 -13.47 -1.90
N SER A 287 -18.24 -14.18 -0.83
CA SER A 287 -18.67 -13.85 0.53
C SER A 287 -18.15 -12.50 0.98
N LEU A 288 -16.86 -12.21 0.69
CA LEU A 288 -16.24 -10.92 1.00
C LEU A 288 -16.90 -9.78 0.22
N SER A 289 -17.08 -9.90 -1.09
CA SER A 289 -17.72 -8.87 -1.92
C SER A 289 -19.17 -8.62 -1.55
N LYS A 290 -19.86 -9.62 -0.98
CA LYS A 290 -21.21 -9.44 -0.45
C LYS A 290 -21.22 -8.71 0.90
N LYS A 291 -20.24 -9.01 1.78
CA LYS A 291 -20.13 -8.42 3.12
C LYS A 291 -19.59 -7.00 3.08
N LEU A 292 -18.56 -6.77 2.28
CA LEU A 292 -17.90 -5.48 2.12
C LEU A 292 -18.30 -4.86 0.78
N LYS A 293 -19.20 -3.88 0.80
CA LYS A 293 -19.75 -3.27 -0.42
C LYS A 293 -18.72 -2.55 -1.28
N SER A 294 -17.62 -2.07 -0.68
CA SER A 294 -16.49 -1.49 -1.40
C SER A 294 -15.62 -2.53 -2.09
N ALA A 295 -15.73 -3.83 -1.74
CA ALA A 295 -14.93 -4.87 -2.34
C ALA A 295 -15.55 -5.43 -3.61
N LYS A 296 -14.74 -5.60 -4.66
CA LYS A 296 -15.15 -6.14 -5.95
C LYS A 296 -14.20 -7.19 -6.46
N ILE A 297 -14.74 -8.24 -7.05
CA ILE A 297 -13.97 -9.21 -7.84
C ILE A 297 -13.60 -8.53 -9.15
N ILE A 298 -12.30 -8.37 -9.40
CA ILE A 298 -11.74 -7.67 -10.55
C ILE A 298 -11.07 -8.60 -11.57
N GLY A 299 -10.93 -9.87 -11.23
CA GLY A 299 -10.26 -10.85 -12.09
C GLY A 299 -10.10 -12.21 -11.41
N PHE A 300 -9.22 -13.02 -11.97
CA PHE A 300 -8.90 -14.35 -11.44
C PHE A 300 -7.45 -14.74 -11.71
N ILE A 301 -6.94 -15.70 -10.94
CA ILE A 301 -5.62 -16.29 -11.07
C ILE A 301 -5.68 -17.51 -12.01
N LYS A 302 -4.69 -17.62 -12.88
CA LYS A 302 -4.52 -18.70 -13.83
C LYS A 302 -3.11 -19.28 -13.72
N GLU A 303 -2.96 -20.54 -14.11
CA GLU A 303 -1.65 -21.18 -14.27
C GLU A 303 -0.85 -20.49 -15.38
N GLY A 304 0.44 -20.29 -15.16
CA GLY A 304 1.35 -19.69 -16.12
C GLY A 304 2.48 -18.92 -15.46
N LYS A 305 3.42 -18.44 -16.27
CA LYS A 305 4.52 -17.60 -15.80
C LYS A 305 3.98 -16.25 -15.31
N PRO A 306 4.58 -15.64 -14.29
CA PRO A 306 4.11 -14.37 -13.71
C PRO A 306 3.88 -13.29 -14.76
N ASN A 307 2.61 -12.91 -14.94
CA ASN A 307 2.20 -11.87 -15.88
C ASN A 307 0.75 -11.44 -15.59
N ILE A 308 0.30 -10.34 -16.19
CA ILE A 308 -1.05 -9.82 -16.05
C ILE A 308 -1.66 -9.56 -17.43
N PHE A 309 -2.89 -10.01 -17.63
CA PHE A 309 -3.63 -9.88 -18.88
C PHE A 309 -5.02 -9.28 -18.61
N TRP A 310 -5.56 -8.63 -19.61
CA TRP A 310 -7.00 -8.35 -19.67
C TRP A 310 -7.79 -9.61 -20.04
N ASP A 311 -9.09 -9.59 -19.84
CA ASP A 311 -10.01 -10.68 -20.21
C ASP A 311 -10.11 -10.93 -21.72
N ASN A 312 -9.67 -9.98 -22.56
CA ASN A 312 -9.46 -10.18 -24.00
C ASN A 312 -8.09 -10.80 -24.35
N PHE A 313 -7.31 -11.25 -23.34
CA PHE A 313 -5.96 -11.81 -23.45
C PHE A 313 -4.87 -10.83 -23.92
N GLU A 314 -5.14 -9.55 -23.96
CA GLU A 314 -4.12 -8.54 -24.17
C GLU A 314 -3.29 -8.36 -22.89
N GLN A 315 -1.96 -8.42 -23.03
CA GLN A 315 -1.06 -8.22 -21.90
C GLN A 315 -1.11 -6.78 -21.40
N ILE A 316 -1.30 -6.59 -20.10
CA ILE A 316 -1.23 -5.29 -19.48
C ILE A 316 0.23 -4.86 -19.44
N LYS A 317 0.56 -3.85 -20.25
CA LYS A 317 1.89 -3.24 -20.25
C LYS A 317 1.98 -2.29 -19.07
N ILE A 318 2.96 -2.53 -18.21
CA ILE A 318 3.28 -1.64 -17.10
C ILE A 318 4.05 -0.46 -17.67
N ASP A 319 3.48 0.73 -17.55
CA ASP A 319 4.16 1.95 -17.94
C ASP A 319 5.21 2.29 -16.88
N GLN A 320 6.46 1.91 -17.15
CA GLN A 320 7.57 2.21 -16.25
C GLN A 320 7.87 3.70 -16.09
N SER A 321 7.36 4.54 -16.99
CA SER A 321 7.55 6.00 -16.90
C SER A 321 6.60 6.67 -15.91
N SER A 322 5.47 6.05 -15.62
CA SER A 322 4.47 6.53 -14.63
C SER A 322 4.69 5.98 -13.22
N LYS A 323 5.67 5.10 -13.05
CA LYS A 323 5.99 4.50 -11.75
C LYS A 323 6.89 5.44 -10.94
N PHE A 324 6.53 5.67 -9.68
CA PHE A 324 7.44 6.30 -8.72
C PHE A 324 8.72 5.45 -8.60
N LYS A 325 9.87 6.08 -8.64
CA LYS A 325 11.18 5.43 -8.48
C LYS A 325 12.00 6.21 -7.46
N HIS A 326 12.55 5.50 -6.49
CA HIS A 326 13.46 6.09 -5.52
C HIS A 326 14.83 6.43 -6.14
N PHE A 327 15.27 5.68 -7.17
CA PHE A 327 16.57 5.79 -7.80
C PHE A 327 16.50 5.75 -9.32
#